data_97bf0cfd4d3186a98dde6dc5f8280825
#
_entry.id   97bf0cfd4d3186a98dde6dc5f8280825
#
_cell.length_a   1.000
_cell.length_b   1.000
_cell.length_c   1.000
_cell.angle_alpha   90.00
_cell.angle_beta   90.00
_cell.angle_gamma   90.00
#
_symmetry.space_group_name_H-M   'P 1'
#
loop_
_entity.id
_entity.type
_entity.pdbx_description
1 polymer ?
#
loop_
_entity_poly.entity_id
_entity_poly.type
_entity_poly.pdbx_seq_one_letter_code
_entity_poly.pdbx_strand_id
1 'polypeptide(L)'
;MIGASQAVVRGELDTPDIPVPRQDEMGRLIDAFNRMKHSMAQQVNTLREKNEMEQALHQQKTQALELQNRMERSRLQQLRSQIDPHFLFNTLNVILQTAGQETAYRTQALITALSHLLRYSLMSNDEQVPLSREVRIVDEYYSIYHVRFGERVQMEWRISDSIDLTETLVPSFILQPIVENAFKHGIAPKEEG
;
A
#
# COMPACT_ATOMS: atom_id res chain seq x y z
N MET A 1 -45.47 -19.44 -35.58
CA MET A 1 -44.23 -20.10 -35.07
C MET A 1 -42.96 -19.45 -35.54
N ILE A 2 -42.73 -19.17 -36.81
CA ILE A 2 -41.47 -18.62 -37.32
C ILE A 2 -41.10 -17.27 -36.65
N GLY A 3 -42.07 -16.33 -36.54
CA GLY A 3 -41.85 -15.03 -35.88
C GLY A 3 -41.53 -15.14 -34.37
N ALA A 4 -42.20 -16.04 -33.66
CA ALA A 4 -41.94 -16.24 -32.22
C ALA A 4 -40.57 -16.91 -31.95
N SER A 5 -40.15 -17.83 -32.83
CA SER A 5 -38.82 -18.45 -32.76
C SER A 5 -37.72 -17.39 -33.02
N GLN A 6 -37.92 -16.50 -33.98
CA GLN A 6 -36.99 -15.40 -34.23
C GLN A 6 -36.91 -14.39 -33.10
N ALA A 7 -38.03 -14.13 -32.40
CA ALA A 7 -38.02 -13.26 -31.21
C ALA A 7 -37.18 -13.87 -30.06
N VAL A 8 -37.31 -15.18 -29.79
CA VAL A 8 -36.51 -15.89 -28.80
C VAL A 8 -35.01 -15.84 -29.16
N VAL A 9 -34.65 -16.03 -30.45
CA VAL A 9 -33.26 -15.92 -30.88
C VAL A 9 -32.69 -14.51 -30.66
N ARG A 10 -33.50 -13.48 -30.77
CA ARG A 10 -33.11 -12.08 -30.47
C ARG A 10 -33.11 -11.76 -28.96
N GLY A 11 -33.44 -12.73 -28.10
CA GLY A 11 -33.50 -12.53 -26.65
C GLY A 11 -34.80 -11.87 -26.15
N GLU A 12 -35.82 -11.72 -27.02
CA GLU A 12 -37.12 -11.17 -26.70
C GLU A 12 -38.01 -12.27 -26.06
N LEU A 13 -37.69 -12.64 -24.78
CA LEU A 13 -38.38 -13.75 -24.07
C LEU A 13 -39.74 -13.35 -23.47
N ASP A 14 -40.01 -12.05 -23.42
CA ASP A 14 -41.22 -11.48 -22.78
C ASP A 14 -42.41 -11.32 -23.79
N THR A 15 -42.34 -12.09 -24.86
CA THR A 15 -43.41 -12.10 -25.87
C THR A 15 -44.58 -12.99 -25.45
N PRO A 16 -45.83 -12.69 -25.90
CA PRO A 16 -47.01 -13.52 -25.61
C PRO A 16 -46.80 -14.98 -26.04
N ASP A 17 -47.44 -15.89 -25.33
CA ASP A 17 -47.41 -17.30 -25.70
C ASP A 17 -48.16 -17.56 -27.01
N ILE A 18 -47.62 -18.51 -27.78
CA ILE A 18 -48.29 -18.98 -28.98
C ILE A 18 -49.52 -19.74 -28.53
N PRO A 19 -50.73 -19.36 -29.01
CA PRO A 19 -51.97 -20.07 -28.64
C PRO A 19 -51.93 -21.51 -29.16
N VAL A 20 -52.40 -22.46 -28.34
CA VAL A 20 -52.45 -23.89 -28.66
C VAL A 20 -53.87 -24.25 -29.12
N PRO A 21 -54.24 -24.11 -30.40
CA PRO A 21 -55.61 -24.29 -30.86
C PRO A 21 -56.03 -25.77 -31.10
N ARG A 22 -55.05 -26.70 -31.04
CA ARG A 22 -55.24 -28.14 -31.37
C ARG A 22 -54.57 -29.04 -30.32
N GLN A 23 -55.13 -30.24 -30.11
CA GLN A 23 -54.53 -31.27 -29.25
C GLN A 23 -53.80 -32.37 -30.06
N ASP A 24 -53.19 -31.98 -31.16
CA ASP A 24 -52.36 -32.84 -32.02
C ASP A 24 -50.86 -32.67 -31.76
N GLU A 25 -50.00 -33.32 -32.56
CA GLU A 25 -48.55 -33.23 -32.42
C GLU A 25 -48.06 -31.78 -32.52
N MET A 26 -48.72 -30.94 -33.31
CA MET A 26 -48.40 -29.53 -33.44
C MET A 26 -48.72 -28.75 -32.14
N GLY A 27 -49.85 -29.06 -31.51
CA GLY A 27 -50.22 -28.47 -30.23
C GLY A 27 -49.22 -28.81 -29.12
N ARG A 28 -48.75 -30.05 -29.08
CA ARG A 28 -47.70 -30.49 -28.11
C ARG A 28 -46.38 -29.75 -28.34
N LEU A 29 -45.99 -29.52 -29.60
CA LEU A 29 -44.77 -28.77 -29.96
C LEU A 29 -44.86 -27.31 -29.52
N ILE A 30 -46.02 -26.65 -29.73
CA ILE A 30 -46.27 -25.28 -29.32
C ILE A 30 -46.19 -25.16 -27.78
N ASP A 31 -46.80 -26.09 -27.05
CA ASP A 31 -46.77 -26.09 -25.60
C ASP A 31 -45.32 -26.31 -25.05
N ALA A 32 -44.58 -27.24 -25.66
CA ALA A 32 -43.16 -27.44 -25.31
C ALA A 32 -42.30 -26.20 -25.58
N PHE A 33 -42.54 -25.49 -26.70
CA PHE A 33 -41.84 -24.25 -27.03
C PHE A 33 -42.18 -23.13 -26.03
N ASN A 34 -43.44 -22.94 -25.64
CA ASN A 34 -43.82 -21.96 -24.66
C ASN A 34 -43.18 -22.24 -23.28
N ARG A 35 -43.20 -23.53 -22.84
CA ARG A 35 -42.49 -23.93 -21.58
C ARG A 35 -40.97 -23.65 -21.65
N MET A 36 -40.32 -23.96 -22.77
CA MET A 36 -38.93 -23.66 -22.96
C MET A 36 -38.65 -22.15 -22.88
N LYS A 37 -39.45 -21.31 -23.56
CA LYS A 37 -39.36 -19.86 -23.51
C LYS A 37 -39.46 -19.33 -22.07
N HIS A 38 -40.45 -19.79 -21.31
CA HIS A 38 -40.60 -19.41 -19.91
C HIS A 38 -39.40 -19.83 -19.03
N SER A 39 -38.94 -21.06 -19.23
CA SER A 39 -37.71 -21.55 -18.51
C SER A 39 -36.48 -20.69 -18.82
N MET A 40 -36.26 -20.33 -20.10
CA MET A 40 -35.20 -19.43 -20.48
C MET A 40 -35.35 -18.04 -19.86
N ALA A 41 -36.54 -17.46 -19.89
CA ALA A 41 -36.81 -16.17 -19.28
C ALA A 41 -36.50 -16.17 -17.77
N GLN A 42 -36.91 -17.21 -17.07
CA GLN A 42 -36.63 -17.40 -15.66
C GLN A 42 -35.12 -17.52 -15.38
N GLN A 43 -34.39 -18.32 -16.19
CA GLN A 43 -32.93 -18.45 -16.07
C GLN A 43 -32.21 -17.13 -16.30
N VAL A 44 -32.60 -16.37 -17.33
CA VAL A 44 -32.01 -15.06 -17.64
C VAL A 44 -32.22 -14.08 -16.48
N ASN A 45 -33.44 -14.04 -15.92
CA ASN A 45 -33.73 -13.17 -14.78
C ASN A 45 -32.92 -13.57 -13.54
N THR A 46 -32.83 -14.86 -13.22
CA THR A 46 -32.02 -15.36 -12.10
C THR A 46 -30.53 -15.00 -12.27
N LEU A 47 -30.00 -15.12 -13.51
CA LEU A 47 -28.61 -14.73 -13.79
C LEU A 47 -28.40 -13.22 -13.67
N ARG A 48 -29.36 -12.39 -14.09
CA ARG A 48 -29.30 -10.94 -13.89
C ARG A 48 -29.27 -10.56 -12.42
N GLU A 49 -30.20 -11.09 -11.64
CA GLU A 49 -30.26 -10.85 -10.19
C GLU A 49 -28.97 -11.27 -9.50
N LYS A 50 -28.41 -12.43 -9.88
CA LYS A 50 -27.14 -12.91 -9.35
C LYS A 50 -25.98 -11.98 -9.69
N ASN A 51 -25.88 -11.52 -10.95
CA ASN A 51 -24.86 -10.58 -11.37
C ASN A 51 -24.96 -9.23 -10.64
N GLU A 52 -26.16 -8.69 -10.49
CA GLU A 52 -26.40 -7.46 -9.75
C GLU A 52 -25.95 -7.60 -8.27
N MET A 53 -26.31 -8.72 -7.66
CA MET A 53 -25.90 -9.02 -6.29
C MET A 53 -24.38 -9.17 -6.14
N GLU A 54 -23.72 -9.86 -7.09
CA GLU A 54 -22.25 -9.99 -7.10
C GLU A 54 -21.56 -8.65 -7.30
N GLN A 55 -22.07 -7.78 -8.17
CA GLN A 55 -21.54 -6.43 -8.37
C GLN A 55 -21.71 -5.57 -7.10
N ALA A 56 -22.89 -5.60 -6.47
CA ALA A 56 -23.14 -4.87 -5.24
C ALA A 56 -22.21 -5.35 -4.11
N LEU A 57 -22.01 -6.67 -3.97
CA LEU A 57 -21.10 -7.25 -2.99
C LEU A 57 -19.65 -6.85 -3.26
N HIS A 58 -19.22 -6.83 -4.53
CA HIS A 58 -17.88 -6.40 -4.90
C HIS A 58 -17.64 -4.93 -4.56
N GLN A 59 -18.61 -4.05 -4.89
CA GLN A 59 -18.53 -2.63 -4.52
C GLN A 59 -18.45 -2.43 -3.00
N GLN A 60 -19.26 -3.16 -2.25
CA GLN A 60 -19.26 -3.09 -0.79
C GLN A 60 -17.93 -3.54 -0.19
N LYS A 61 -17.33 -4.62 -0.72
CA LYS A 61 -15.99 -5.08 -0.29
C LYS A 61 -14.90 -4.06 -0.58
N THR A 62 -14.93 -3.43 -1.76
CA THR A 62 -13.96 -2.40 -2.13
C THR A 62 -14.05 -1.19 -1.20
N GLN A 63 -15.26 -0.71 -0.94
CA GLN A 63 -15.49 0.41 0.00
C GLN A 63 -15.04 0.07 1.43
N ALA A 64 -15.30 -1.15 1.89
CA ALA A 64 -14.87 -1.61 3.22
C ALA A 64 -13.34 -1.64 3.34
N LEU A 65 -12.62 -2.12 2.31
CA LEU A 65 -11.17 -2.12 2.27
C LEU A 65 -10.57 -0.71 2.24
N GLU A 66 -11.16 0.20 1.47
CA GLU A 66 -10.73 1.61 1.44
C GLU A 66 -10.91 2.28 2.81
N LEU A 67 -12.05 2.04 3.46
CA LEU A 67 -12.31 2.57 4.78
C LEU A 67 -11.32 2.01 5.81
N GLN A 68 -11.07 0.72 5.78
CA GLN A 68 -10.09 0.07 6.66
C GLN A 68 -8.69 0.67 6.48
N ASN A 69 -8.23 0.83 5.23
CA ASN A 69 -6.95 1.46 4.93
C ASN A 69 -6.86 2.91 5.43
N ARG A 70 -7.95 3.68 5.29
CA ARG A 70 -8.01 5.05 5.84
C ARG A 70 -7.93 5.05 7.36
N MET A 71 -8.62 4.14 8.03
CA MET A 71 -8.59 4.01 9.50
C MET A 71 -7.19 3.63 9.99
N GLU A 72 -6.52 2.68 9.33
CA GLU A 72 -5.13 2.30 9.67
C GLU A 72 -4.16 3.47 9.50
N ARG A 73 -4.22 4.18 8.37
CA ARG A 73 -3.40 5.38 8.13
C ARG A 73 -3.64 6.45 9.21
N SER A 74 -4.90 6.73 9.54
CA SER A 74 -5.28 7.69 10.58
C SER A 74 -4.75 7.28 11.95
N ARG A 75 -4.86 5.98 12.29
CA ARG A 75 -4.33 5.44 13.56
C ARG A 75 -2.81 5.56 13.66
N LEU A 76 -2.10 5.25 12.58
CA LEU A 76 -0.64 5.42 12.53
C LEU A 76 -0.24 6.89 12.68
N GLN A 77 -0.97 7.80 12.04
CA GLN A 77 -0.74 9.24 12.16
C GLN A 77 -1.00 9.73 13.59
N GLN A 78 -2.06 9.25 14.24
CA GLN A 78 -2.37 9.56 15.63
C GLN A 78 -1.30 9.03 16.59
N LEU A 79 -0.79 7.81 16.37
CA LEU A 79 0.32 7.26 17.17
C LEU A 79 1.60 8.08 17.01
N ARG A 80 1.92 8.52 15.78
CA ARG A 80 3.06 9.42 15.53
C ARG A 80 2.90 10.77 16.24
N SER A 81 1.67 11.30 16.33
CA SER A 81 1.40 12.61 16.96
C SER A 81 1.43 12.56 18.50
N GLN A 82 1.43 11.38 19.13
CA GLN A 82 1.56 11.25 20.59
C GLN A 82 2.96 11.60 21.11
N ILE A 83 3.97 11.57 20.23
CA ILE A 83 5.29 12.08 20.53
C ILE A 83 5.31 13.53 20.07
N ASP A 84 5.41 14.49 20.97
CA ASP A 84 5.60 15.88 20.61
C ASP A 84 6.99 16.08 19.98
N PRO A 85 7.10 16.23 18.65
CA PRO A 85 8.40 16.37 18.00
C PRO A 85 9.13 17.65 18.46
N HIS A 86 8.38 18.68 18.76
CA HIS A 86 8.94 19.95 19.20
C HIS A 86 9.60 19.83 20.59
N PHE A 87 8.97 19.11 21.53
CA PHE A 87 9.57 18.85 22.84
C PHE A 87 10.87 18.03 22.70
N LEU A 88 10.86 16.98 21.85
CA LEU A 88 12.06 16.19 21.61
C LEU A 88 13.20 17.01 21.02
N PHE A 89 12.95 17.82 19.98
CA PHE A 89 13.98 18.66 19.37
C PHE A 89 14.50 19.72 20.31
N ASN A 90 13.65 20.36 21.13
CA ASN A 90 14.07 21.32 22.11
C ASN A 90 14.96 20.67 23.18
N THR A 91 14.62 19.47 23.65
CA THR A 91 15.43 18.74 24.61
C THR A 91 16.80 18.38 24.03
N LEU A 92 16.84 17.85 22.81
CA LEU A 92 18.08 17.53 22.09
C LEU A 92 18.96 18.77 21.89
N ASN A 93 18.37 19.93 21.56
CA ASN A 93 19.11 21.18 21.44
C ASN A 93 19.74 21.63 22.76
N VAL A 94 19.02 21.49 23.89
CA VAL A 94 19.59 21.79 25.21
C VAL A 94 20.77 20.88 25.51
N ILE A 95 20.67 19.57 25.26
CA ILE A 95 21.77 18.62 25.50
C ILE A 95 22.94 18.93 24.55
N LEU A 96 22.67 19.29 23.30
CA LEU A 96 23.71 19.69 22.32
C LEU A 96 24.48 20.92 22.80
N GLN A 97 23.80 21.94 23.31
CA GLN A 97 24.43 23.15 23.87
C GLN A 97 25.27 22.84 25.11
N THR A 98 24.75 22.00 26.02
CA THR A 98 25.47 21.57 27.22
C THR A 98 26.73 20.81 26.84
N ALA A 99 26.65 19.84 25.93
CA ALA A 99 27.80 19.12 25.41
C ALA A 99 28.85 20.04 24.77
N GLY A 100 28.41 21.13 24.13
CA GLY A 100 29.28 22.16 23.56
C GLY A 100 30.04 22.93 24.64
N GLN A 101 29.36 23.34 25.71
CA GLN A 101 29.97 24.02 26.85
C GLN A 101 31.00 23.14 27.56
N GLU A 102 30.75 21.84 27.61
CA GLU A 102 31.67 20.84 28.18
C GLU A 102 32.78 20.40 27.21
N THR A 103 32.85 20.96 26.01
CA THR A 103 33.77 20.56 24.93
C THR A 103 33.67 19.09 24.53
N ALA A 104 32.51 18.49 24.76
CA ALA A 104 32.25 17.07 24.47
C ALA A 104 31.87 16.85 22.99
N TYR A 105 32.80 17.09 22.08
CA TYR A 105 32.57 17.08 20.61
C TYR A 105 31.95 15.77 20.11
N ARG A 106 32.33 14.62 20.69
CA ARG A 106 31.76 13.32 20.30
C ARG A 106 30.26 13.23 20.66
N THR A 107 29.90 13.76 21.83
CA THR A 107 28.49 13.84 22.28
C THR A 107 27.70 14.78 21.39
N GLN A 108 28.27 15.92 21.00
CA GLN A 108 27.62 16.84 20.05
C GLN A 108 27.32 16.17 18.70
N ALA A 109 28.32 15.45 18.13
CA ALA A 109 28.15 14.74 16.86
C ALA A 109 27.01 13.69 16.93
N LEU A 110 26.96 12.91 18.02
CA LEU A 110 25.89 11.92 18.23
C LEU A 110 24.52 12.56 18.34
N ILE A 111 24.40 13.64 19.08
CA ILE A 111 23.09 14.32 19.26
C ILE A 111 22.64 14.95 17.94
N THR A 112 23.56 15.50 17.16
CA THR A 112 23.26 16.07 15.84
C THR A 112 22.74 14.98 14.90
N ALA A 113 23.45 13.85 14.78
CA ALA A 113 23.05 12.73 13.97
C ALA A 113 21.68 12.17 14.39
N LEU A 114 21.47 11.97 15.71
CA LEU A 114 20.20 11.53 16.27
C LEU A 114 19.05 12.50 15.96
N SER A 115 19.31 13.81 16.05
CA SER A 115 18.30 14.83 15.73
C SER A 115 17.89 14.78 14.25
N HIS A 116 18.82 14.56 13.33
CA HIS A 116 18.53 14.41 11.90
C HIS A 116 17.70 13.14 11.63
N LEU A 117 18.08 12.01 12.22
CA LEU A 117 17.33 10.74 12.09
C LEU A 117 15.90 10.86 12.63
N LEU A 118 15.72 11.45 13.82
CA LEU A 118 14.41 11.66 14.40
C LEU A 118 13.57 12.62 13.55
N ARG A 119 14.17 13.70 13.04
CA ARG A 119 13.48 14.64 12.15
C ARG A 119 13.00 13.95 10.89
N TYR A 120 13.84 13.13 10.28
CA TYR A 120 13.46 12.35 9.10
C TYR A 120 12.32 11.39 9.42
N SER A 121 12.41 10.62 10.50
CA SER A 121 11.40 9.63 10.90
C SER A 121 10.04 10.24 11.28
N LEU A 122 10.04 11.40 11.93
CA LEU A 122 8.81 12.01 12.47
C LEU A 122 8.15 13.01 11.51
N MET A 123 8.94 13.68 10.66
CA MET A 123 8.46 14.79 9.82
C MET A 123 8.43 14.47 8.33
N SER A 124 9.03 13.36 7.88
CA SER A 124 8.96 12.97 6.46
C SER A 124 7.62 12.30 6.19
N ASN A 125 6.75 13.02 5.46
CA ASN A 125 5.46 12.49 4.98
C ASN A 125 5.50 12.18 3.48
N ASP A 126 6.63 12.42 2.83
CA ASP A 126 6.79 12.21 1.40
C ASP A 126 6.90 10.72 1.10
N GLU A 127 6.12 10.24 0.14
CA GLU A 127 6.22 8.83 -0.31
C GLU A 127 7.51 8.59 -1.10
N GLN A 128 8.01 9.62 -1.77
CA GLN A 128 9.27 9.59 -2.54
C GLN A 128 10.15 10.76 -2.15
N VAL A 129 11.46 10.49 -2.08
CA VAL A 129 12.48 11.48 -1.74
C VAL A 129 13.67 11.35 -2.70
N PRO A 130 14.49 12.41 -2.90
CA PRO A 130 15.75 12.29 -3.62
C PRO A 130 16.66 11.25 -2.97
N LEU A 131 17.33 10.45 -3.77
CA LEU A 131 18.27 9.41 -3.29
C LEU A 131 19.38 10.02 -2.40
N SER A 132 19.80 11.26 -2.67
CA SER A 132 20.74 12.00 -1.83
C SER A 132 20.26 12.15 -0.39
N ARG A 133 18.96 12.20 -0.14
CA ARG A 133 18.40 12.27 1.21
C ARG A 133 18.54 10.94 1.94
N GLU A 134 18.27 9.83 1.27
CA GLU A 134 18.45 8.48 1.82
C GLU A 134 19.92 8.19 2.13
N VAL A 135 20.81 8.56 1.21
CA VAL A 135 22.28 8.45 1.41
C VAL A 135 22.69 9.20 2.68
N ARG A 136 22.26 10.45 2.84
CA ARG A 136 22.58 11.25 4.03
C ARG A 136 22.07 10.62 5.33
N ILE A 137 20.87 10.05 5.32
CA ILE A 137 20.32 9.35 6.50
C ILE A 137 21.19 8.13 6.86
N VAL A 138 21.65 7.39 5.88
CA VAL A 138 22.60 6.29 6.10
C VAL A 138 23.92 6.77 6.69
N ASP A 139 24.47 7.90 6.22
CA ASP A 139 25.68 8.50 6.78
C ASP A 139 25.51 8.91 8.25
N GLU A 140 24.34 9.45 8.61
CA GLU A 140 24.02 9.76 10.02
C GLU A 140 23.94 8.49 10.88
N TYR A 141 23.35 7.42 10.36
CA TYR A 141 23.36 6.11 11.00
C TYR A 141 24.77 5.59 11.21
N TYR A 142 25.58 5.61 10.15
CA TYR A 142 26.96 5.20 10.21
C TYR A 142 27.75 5.98 11.28
N SER A 143 27.57 7.29 11.35
CA SER A 143 28.25 8.16 12.33
C SER A 143 27.97 7.70 13.77
N ILE A 144 26.74 7.33 14.10
CA ILE A 144 26.38 6.83 15.42
C ILE A 144 27.07 5.49 15.71
N TYR A 145 27.03 4.56 14.75
CA TYR A 145 27.63 3.24 14.93
C TYR A 145 29.17 3.31 14.95
N HIS A 146 29.76 4.19 14.16
CA HIS A 146 31.21 4.42 14.18
C HIS A 146 31.70 4.95 15.53
N VAL A 147 30.95 5.86 16.17
CA VAL A 147 31.28 6.30 17.53
C VAL A 147 31.24 5.16 18.53
N ARG A 148 30.30 4.21 18.37
CA ARG A 148 30.12 3.07 19.28
C ARG A 148 31.13 1.95 19.05
N PHE A 149 31.43 1.62 17.78
CA PHE A 149 32.20 0.44 17.41
C PHE A 149 33.62 0.79 16.90
N GLY A 150 33.94 2.08 16.68
CA GLY A 150 35.22 2.55 16.21
C GLY A 150 35.57 2.06 14.81
N GLU A 151 36.86 1.82 14.57
CA GLU A 151 37.41 1.37 13.29
C GLU A 151 36.91 -0.02 12.86
N ARG A 152 36.21 -0.73 13.69
CA ARG A 152 35.59 -2.02 13.34
C ARG A 152 34.49 -1.88 12.30
N VAL A 153 33.98 -0.68 12.12
CA VAL A 153 32.91 -0.38 11.16
C VAL A 153 33.41 0.58 10.13
N GLN A 154 33.44 0.12 8.89
CA GLN A 154 33.78 0.93 7.75
C GLN A 154 32.65 0.90 6.74
N MET A 155 32.33 2.03 6.12
CA MET A 155 31.32 2.16 5.09
C MET A 155 31.91 2.85 3.87
N GLU A 156 31.66 2.28 2.71
CA GLU A 156 32.08 2.83 1.42
C GLU A 156 30.88 2.91 0.48
N TRP A 157 30.70 4.07 -0.14
CA TRP A 157 29.71 4.26 -1.19
C TRP A 157 30.33 3.98 -2.56
N ARG A 158 29.66 3.15 -3.35
CA ARG A 158 30.00 2.92 -4.76
C ARG A 158 28.77 3.23 -5.61
N ILE A 159 28.70 4.47 -6.07
CA ILE A 159 27.58 5.00 -6.82
C ILE A 159 28.05 5.24 -8.24
N SER A 160 27.29 4.77 -9.24
CA SER A 160 27.59 4.99 -10.66
C SER A 160 27.47 6.48 -11.00
N ASP A 161 28.41 7.00 -11.79
CA ASP A 161 28.36 8.39 -12.31
C ASP A 161 27.12 8.70 -13.16
N SER A 162 26.42 7.65 -13.63
CA SER A 162 25.17 7.80 -14.38
C SER A 162 23.96 8.11 -13.50
N ILE A 163 24.08 8.05 -12.18
CA ILE A 163 22.99 8.29 -11.24
C ILE A 163 23.11 9.70 -10.68
N ASP A 164 22.13 10.54 -11.00
CA ASP A 164 21.97 11.82 -10.32
C ASP A 164 21.22 11.61 -9.00
N LEU A 165 21.94 11.76 -7.89
CA LEU A 165 21.40 11.55 -6.54
C LEU A 165 20.31 12.55 -6.17
N THR A 166 20.28 13.72 -6.80
CA THR A 166 19.32 14.78 -6.49
C THR A 166 18.03 14.65 -7.30
N GLU A 167 18.14 14.15 -8.53
CA GLU A 167 17.00 13.98 -9.43
C GLU A 167 16.37 12.58 -9.34
N THR A 168 17.14 11.58 -8.87
CA THR A 168 16.65 10.21 -8.72
C THR A 168 15.74 10.12 -7.50
N LEU A 169 14.44 9.92 -7.72
CA LEU A 169 13.46 9.72 -6.66
C LEU A 169 13.36 8.25 -6.26
N VAL A 170 13.36 7.98 -4.97
CA VAL A 170 13.20 6.65 -4.37
C VAL A 170 12.14 6.69 -3.26
N PRO A 171 11.51 5.56 -2.92
CA PRO A 171 10.64 5.49 -1.75
C PRO A 171 11.39 5.90 -0.50
N SER A 172 10.76 6.72 0.36
CA SER A 172 11.34 7.09 1.66
C SER A 172 11.57 5.85 2.53
N PHE A 173 12.63 5.88 3.32
CA PHE A 173 13.05 4.79 4.22
C PHE A 173 13.44 3.49 3.51
N ILE A 174 13.94 3.54 2.26
CA ILE A 174 14.33 2.33 1.52
C ILE A 174 15.73 1.82 1.94
N LEU A 175 16.69 2.70 2.16
CA LEU A 175 18.07 2.33 2.52
C LEU A 175 18.25 2.10 4.02
N GLN A 176 17.59 2.90 4.84
CA GLN A 176 17.73 2.85 6.31
C GLN A 176 17.51 1.46 6.90
N PRO A 177 16.42 0.71 6.60
CA PRO A 177 16.19 -0.60 7.19
C PRO A 177 17.26 -1.64 6.78
N ILE A 178 17.81 -1.51 5.58
CA ILE A 178 18.85 -2.43 5.08
C ILE A 178 20.13 -2.23 5.89
N VAL A 179 20.54 -0.98 6.07
CA VAL A 179 21.73 -0.62 6.82
C VAL A 179 21.57 -0.91 8.32
N GLU A 180 20.42 -0.60 8.90
CA GLU A 180 20.09 -0.94 10.28
C GLU A 180 20.18 -2.45 10.52
N ASN A 181 19.63 -3.27 9.64
CA ASN A 181 19.74 -4.72 9.74
C ASN A 181 21.17 -5.21 9.59
N ALA A 182 21.98 -4.63 8.70
CA ALA A 182 23.40 -4.96 8.56
C ALA A 182 24.18 -4.66 9.84
N PHE A 183 23.95 -3.51 10.46
CA PHE A 183 24.59 -3.18 11.75
C PHE A 183 24.12 -4.11 12.88
N LYS A 184 22.81 -4.31 13.02
CA LYS A 184 22.23 -5.05 14.13
C LYS A 184 22.56 -6.55 14.08
N HIS A 185 22.51 -7.14 12.91
CA HIS A 185 22.62 -8.58 12.73
C HIS A 185 23.95 -9.01 12.08
N GLY A 186 24.59 -8.14 11.31
CA GLY A 186 25.84 -8.43 10.62
C GLY A 186 27.09 -8.04 11.41
N ILE A 187 27.07 -6.89 12.06
CA ILE A 187 28.27 -6.28 12.69
C ILE A 187 28.22 -6.39 14.21
N ALA A 188 27.13 -5.97 14.86
CA ALA A 188 27.05 -5.90 16.31
C ALA A 188 27.33 -7.24 17.05
N PRO A 189 26.90 -8.42 16.52
CA PRO A 189 27.17 -9.71 17.17
C PRO A 189 28.59 -10.23 16.97
N LYS A 190 29.38 -9.67 16.07
CA LYS A 190 30.75 -10.13 15.80
C LYS A 190 31.73 -9.42 16.71
N GLU A 191 32.73 -10.15 17.19
CA GLU A 191 33.86 -9.57 17.98
C GLU A 191 34.86 -8.83 17.09
N GLU A 192 34.99 -9.26 15.82
CA GLU A 192 35.78 -8.61 14.77
C GLU A 192 34.83 -8.16 13.64
N GLY A 193 35.09 -6.92 13.13
CA GLY A 193 34.30 -6.30 12.06
C GLY A 193 34.49 -6.89 10.69
#